data_0f9a848bcf1e57b97c336c003fa2de6f
#
_entry.id   0f9a848bcf1e57b97c336c003fa2de6f
#
_cell.length_a   1.000
_cell.length_b   1.000
_cell.length_c   1.000
_cell.angle_alpha   90.00
_cell.angle_beta   90.00
_cell.angle_gamma   90.00
#
_symmetry.space_group_name_H-M   'P 1'
#
loop_
_entity.id
_entity.type
_entity.pdbx_description
1 polymer ?
#
loop_
_entity_poly.entity_id
_entity_poly.type
_entity_poly.pdbx_seq_one_letter_code
_entity_poly.pdbx_strand_id
1 'polypeptide(L)'
;LSLNVLYLAHDLADAAIRRRVLTLKAGGAGVTVAGFKRGASVLADERDVPTIVLGRTADGRFAQRIGAVIAARMTLKSKLANVTPPDVIIARNLETLALAGHAASLFGRDIPVVYECLDIHRLLLDDGAKGRLMRQVQRYFGSRASLLITSSPAFVENFFKPRSGLDLPILLLENKVLALKPEVVSAAPAPRLPKPGQPWRIGWFGALRCRKSLDILVDFAERMDGKVEVVLRGRPAYSEFDDFDAKVSGAPHVEFHGAYRNPEDLAAIYRDVQFSWSIDFFEEGLNSSWLLPNRLYEGGLYGAVPIALSGTETGRFVENRQIGPMIEKATPEALETLFNGMTETRYLDLVSHLAAVERSQWITGPADCRALVSRLTALHPSVSSPADVSAVSTVQS
;
A
#
# COMPACT_ATOMS: atom_id res chain seq x y z
N LEU A 1 -23.11 -11.42 -16.78
CA LEU A 1 -22.14 -10.61 -17.53
C LEU A 1 -20.95 -10.29 -16.61
N SER A 2 -19.72 -10.50 -17.08
CA SER A 2 -18.51 -10.15 -16.35
C SER A 2 -18.33 -8.63 -16.39
N LEU A 3 -18.00 -7.99 -15.25
CA LEU A 3 -17.69 -6.57 -15.16
C LEU A 3 -16.40 -6.26 -15.94
N ASN A 4 -16.44 -5.30 -16.87
CA ASN A 4 -15.27 -4.83 -17.60
C ASN A 4 -14.72 -3.55 -16.93
N VAL A 5 -13.49 -3.60 -16.48
CA VAL A 5 -12.81 -2.51 -15.79
C VAL A 5 -11.73 -1.91 -16.67
N LEU A 6 -11.77 -0.60 -16.90
CA LEU A 6 -10.61 0.15 -17.38
C LEU A 6 -9.87 0.72 -16.16
N TYR A 7 -8.66 0.20 -15.92
CA TYR A 7 -7.82 0.66 -14.81
C TYR A 7 -6.77 1.63 -15.29
N LEU A 8 -6.88 2.89 -14.89
CA LEU A 8 -5.93 3.94 -15.22
C LEU A 8 -4.82 3.98 -14.19
N ALA A 9 -3.61 3.62 -14.58
CA ALA A 9 -2.44 3.45 -13.73
C ALA A 9 -1.46 4.63 -13.84
N HIS A 10 -1.04 5.17 -12.68
CA HIS A 10 -0.03 6.22 -12.64
C HIS A 10 1.39 5.70 -12.95
N ASP A 11 1.63 4.40 -12.73
CA ASP A 11 2.86 3.70 -13.07
C ASP A 11 2.58 2.22 -13.34
N LEU A 12 2.84 1.76 -14.56
CA LEU A 12 2.62 0.37 -14.97
C LEU A 12 3.57 -0.63 -14.30
N ALA A 13 4.62 -0.17 -13.62
CA ALA A 13 5.57 -1.01 -12.89
C ALA A 13 5.27 -1.11 -11.38
N ASP A 14 4.26 -0.40 -10.87
CA ASP A 14 3.92 -0.39 -9.45
C ASP A 14 3.30 -1.73 -9.02
N ALA A 15 3.90 -2.37 -8.01
CA ALA A 15 3.43 -3.64 -7.45
C ALA A 15 1.99 -3.56 -6.90
N ALA A 16 1.55 -2.39 -6.41
CA ALA A 16 0.19 -2.20 -5.95
C ALA A 16 -0.83 -2.15 -7.09
N ILE A 17 -0.42 -1.69 -8.29
CA ILE A 17 -1.22 -1.81 -9.51
C ILE A 17 -1.42 -3.29 -9.86
N ARG A 18 -0.32 -4.06 -9.90
CA ARG A 18 -0.39 -5.51 -10.16
C ARG A 18 -1.31 -6.21 -9.17
N ARG A 19 -1.17 -5.93 -7.87
CA ARG A 19 -2.04 -6.50 -6.82
C ARG A 19 -3.51 -6.18 -7.07
N ARG A 20 -3.86 -4.93 -7.42
CA ARG A 20 -5.24 -4.52 -7.71
C ARG A 20 -5.81 -5.24 -8.94
N VAL A 21 -5.04 -5.35 -10.01
CA VAL A 21 -5.42 -6.08 -11.22
C VAL A 21 -5.72 -7.54 -10.88
N LEU A 22 -4.85 -8.22 -10.12
CA LEU A 22 -5.08 -9.59 -9.66
C LEU A 22 -6.33 -9.72 -8.78
N THR A 23 -6.57 -8.76 -7.88
CA THR A 23 -7.77 -8.72 -7.04
C THR A 23 -9.04 -8.64 -7.89
N LEU A 24 -9.08 -7.77 -8.89
CA LEU A 24 -10.22 -7.62 -9.80
C LEU A 24 -10.45 -8.87 -10.65
N LYS A 25 -9.39 -9.44 -11.22
CA LYS A 25 -9.48 -10.70 -11.98
C LYS A 25 -9.99 -11.86 -11.12
N ALA A 26 -9.45 -12.00 -9.91
CA ALA A 26 -9.91 -13.03 -8.97
C ALA A 26 -11.37 -12.84 -8.52
N GLY A 27 -11.86 -11.61 -8.55
CA GLY A 27 -13.28 -11.28 -8.34
C GLY A 27 -14.18 -11.55 -9.54
N GLY A 28 -13.62 -11.94 -10.70
CA GLY A 28 -14.36 -12.25 -11.92
C GLY A 28 -14.51 -11.10 -12.91
N ALA A 29 -13.76 -10.00 -12.73
CA ALA A 29 -13.78 -8.88 -13.67
C ALA A 29 -12.79 -9.08 -14.83
N GLY A 30 -13.19 -8.64 -16.04
CA GLY A 30 -12.27 -8.35 -17.13
C GLY A 30 -11.55 -7.04 -16.87
N VAL A 31 -10.22 -6.99 -17.05
CA VAL A 31 -9.43 -5.79 -16.74
C VAL A 31 -8.59 -5.38 -17.94
N THR A 32 -8.70 -4.14 -18.36
CA THR A 32 -7.77 -3.47 -19.27
C THR A 32 -7.03 -2.39 -18.49
N VAL A 33 -5.71 -2.36 -18.59
CA VAL A 33 -4.87 -1.36 -17.90
C VAL A 33 -4.38 -0.34 -18.91
N ALA A 34 -4.56 0.95 -18.62
CA ALA A 34 -3.95 2.02 -19.38
C ALA A 34 -3.17 2.94 -18.43
N GLY A 35 -1.89 3.17 -18.70
CA GLY A 35 -1.10 3.91 -17.72
C GLY A 35 0.23 4.46 -18.23
N PHE A 36 0.93 5.15 -17.34
CA PHE A 36 2.24 5.70 -17.62
C PHE A 36 3.34 4.68 -17.34
N LYS A 37 4.43 4.76 -18.08
CA LYS A 37 5.62 3.94 -17.89
C LYS A 37 6.70 4.75 -17.18
N ARG A 38 7.17 4.23 -16.02
CA ARG A 38 8.35 4.73 -15.32
C ARG A 38 9.46 3.68 -15.44
N GLY A 39 10.54 3.97 -16.14
CA GLY A 39 11.63 3.00 -16.32
C GLY A 39 11.37 1.90 -17.36
N ALA A 40 12.12 0.79 -17.25
CA ALA A 40 12.17 -0.26 -18.28
C ALA A 40 11.07 -1.32 -18.20
N SER A 41 10.57 -1.67 -17.00
CA SER A 41 9.56 -2.73 -16.85
C SER A 41 8.13 -2.22 -17.02
N VAL A 42 7.32 -3.06 -17.61
CA VAL A 42 5.87 -2.96 -17.70
C VAL A 42 5.35 -4.16 -16.88
N LEU A 43 4.09 -4.24 -16.52
CA LEU A 43 3.45 -5.40 -15.84
C LEU A 43 3.89 -6.73 -16.50
N ALA A 44 5.14 -7.13 -16.25
CA ALA A 44 5.87 -8.10 -17.07
C ALA A 44 5.32 -9.54 -16.98
N ASP A 45 4.55 -9.84 -15.91
CA ASP A 45 4.07 -11.20 -15.63
C ASP A 45 2.58 -11.43 -15.94
N GLU A 46 1.86 -10.40 -16.38
CA GLU A 46 0.42 -10.50 -16.65
C GLU A 46 0.16 -10.47 -18.16
N ARG A 47 0.66 -11.48 -18.87
CA ARG A 47 0.53 -11.60 -20.36
C ARG A 47 -0.92 -11.55 -20.85
N ASP A 48 -1.87 -11.90 -20.00
CA ASP A 48 -3.29 -11.94 -20.32
C ASP A 48 -4.06 -10.65 -20.03
N VAL A 49 -3.36 -9.56 -19.59
CA VAL A 49 -3.99 -8.28 -19.29
C VAL A 49 -3.66 -7.29 -20.39
N PRO A 50 -4.65 -6.87 -21.21
CA PRO A 50 -4.42 -5.80 -22.19
C PRO A 50 -3.88 -4.56 -21.54
N THR A 51 -2.68 -4.14 -21.97
CA THR A 51 -1.97 -2.99 -21.37
C THR A 51 -1.66 -1.92 -22.41
N ILE A 52 -2.06 -0.68 -22.13
CA ILE A 52 -1.93 0.47 -23.00
C ILE A 52 -1.00 1.50 -22.36
N VAL A 53 0.08 1.86 -23.04
CA VAL A 53 1.01 2.90 -22.57
C VAL A 53 0.48 4.27 -22.96
N LEU A 54 0.09 5.08 -21.96
CA LEU A 54 -0.38 6.45 -22.17
C LEU A 54 0.76 7.45 -22.39
N GLY A 55 1.92 7.18 -21.84
CA GLY A 55 3.10 8.03 -21.95
C GLY A 55 4.21 7.57 -21.03
N ARG A 56 5.28 8.37 -20.96
CA ARG A 56 6.40 8.15 -20.03
C ARG A 56 6.44 9.26 -18.99
N THR A 57 6.68 8.88 -17.72
CA THR A 57 6.89 9.80 -16.61
C THR A 57 8.18 9.44 -15.88
N ALA A 58 8.70 10.36 -15.06
CA ALA A 58 9.85 10.12 -14.22
C ALA A 58 9.55 10.57 -12.79
N ASP A 59 10.17 9.91 -11.81
CA ASP A 59 10.05 10.27 -10.40
C ASP A 59 10.68 11.65 -10.14
N GLY A 60 10.11 12.38 -9.18
CA GLY A 60 10.60 13.70 -8.76
C GLY A 60 10.36 14.85 -9.78
N ARG A 61 9.94 14.60 -11.02
CA ARG A 61 9.75 15.61 -12.06
C ARG A 61 8.29 16.01 -12.23
N PHE A 62 7.78 16.82 -11.32
CA PHE A 62 6.37 17.22 -11.29
C PHE A 62 5.88 17.90 -12.59
N ALA A 63 6.65 18.87 -13.13
CA ALA A 63 6.28 19.54 -14.38
C ALA A 63 6.20 18.59 -15.58
N GLN A 64 7.13 17.62 -15.65
CA GLN A 64 7.11 16.59 -16.69
C GLN A 64 5.87 15.70 -16.56
N ARG A 65 5.45 15.38 -15.33
CA ARG A 65 4.23 14.57 -15.07
C ARG A 65 2.99 15.30 -15.56
N ILE A 66 2.86 16.61 -15.30
CA ILE A 66 1.74 17.42 -15.82
C ILE A 66 1.76 17.41 -17.34
N GLY A 67 2.89 17.67 -17.98
CA GLY A 67 3.03 17.61 -19.43
C GLY A 67 2.64 16.26 -20.02
N ALA A 68 3.04 15.16 -19.37
CA ALA A 68 2.67 13.80 -19.77
C ALA A 68 1.17 13.56 -19.67
N VAL A 69 0.48 14.05 -18.61
CA VAL A 69 -0.97 13.96 -18.46
C VAL A 69 -1.70 14.74 -19.55
N ILE A 70 -1.23 15.95 -19.88
CA ILE A 70 -1.81 16.76 -20.97
C ILE A 70 -1.65 16.04 -22.31
N ALA A 71 -0.46 15.55 -22.64
CA ALA A 71 -0.18 14.80 -23.86
C ALA A 71 -1.02 13.51 -23.95
N ALA A 72 -1.13 12.77 -22.83
CA ALA A 72 -1.98 11.60 -22.74
C ALA A 72 -3.45 11.94 -23.02
N ARG A 73 -3.97 13.06 -22.48
CA ARG A 73 -5.33 13.52 -22.73
C ARG A 73 -5.60 13.79 -24.22
N MET A 74 -4.65 14.39 -24.94
CA MET A 74 -4.77 14.67 -26.38
C MET A 74 -4.80 13.39 -27.22
N THR A 75 -4.06 12.35 -26.82
CA THR A 75 -3.95 11.08 -27.55
C THR A 75 -4.89 9.98 -27.02
N LEU A 76 -5.67 10.26 -25.98
CA LEU A 76 -6.47 9.26 -25.28
C LEU A 76 -7.47 8.57 -26.21
N LYS A 77 -8.16 9.33 -27.09
CA LYS A 77 -9.12 8.80 -28.05
C LYS A 77 -8.52 7.73 -28.95
N SER A 78 -7.37 8.01 -29.56
CA SER A 78 -6.69 7.05 -30.44
C SER A 78 -6.16 5.82 -29.67
N LYS A 79 -5.68 6.02 -28.45
CA LYS A 79 -5.15 4.93 -27.61
C LYS A 79 -6.24 4.00 -27.08
N LEU A 80 -7.43 4.50 -26.82
CA LEU A 80 -8.55 3.72 -26.33
C LEU A 80 -9.50 3.24 -27.46
N ALA A 81 -9.21 3.53 -28.73
CA ALA A 81 -10.10 3.21 -29.86
C ALA A 81 -10.50 1.74 -29.99
N ASN A 82 -9.59 0.82 -29.59
CA ASN A 82 -9.82 -0.63 -29.67
C ASN A 82 -10.15 -1.25 -28.30
N VAL A 83 -10.42 -0.42 -27.27
CA VAL A 83 -10.79 -0.92 -25.95
C VAL A 83 -12.29 -1.20 -25.93
N THR A 84 -12.67 -2.39 -25.49
CA THR A 84 -14.07 -2.71 -25.21
C THR A 84 -14.61 -1.69 -24.21
N PRO A 85 -15.79 -1.09 -24.46
CA PRO A 85 -16.36 -0.13 -23.52
C PRO A 85 -16.42 -0.69 -22.10
N PRO A 86 -15.77 -0.04 -21.11
CA PRO A 86 -15.76 -0.52 -19.74
C PRO A 86 -17.10 -0.22 -19.05
N ASP A 87 -17.43 -1.02 -18.05
CA ASP A 87 -18.56 -0.78 -17.16
C ASP A 87 -18.18 0.15 -16.00
N VAL A 88 -16.89 0.23 -15.65
CA VAL A 88 -16.35 1.14 -14.63
C VAL A 88 -14.91 1.53 -14.98
N ILE A 89 -14.53 2.77 -14.64
CA ILE A 89 -13.16 3.26 -14.77
C ILE A 89 -12.60 3.47 -13.37
N ILE A 90 -11.48 2.83 -13.04
CA ILE A 90 -10.75 3.07 -11.80
C ILE A 90 -9.53 3.95 -12.13
N ALA A 91 -9.40 5.08 -11.46
CA ALA A 91 -8.31 6.03 -11.64
C ALA A 91 -7.41 6.06 -10.40
N ARG A 92 -6.17 5.60 -10.55
CA ARG A 92 -5.17 5.56 -9.49
C ARG A 92 -4.40 6.87 -9.40
N ASN A 93 -4.53 7.56 -8.29
CA ASN A 93 -3.95 8.87 -8.01
C ASN A 93 -4.51 10.02 -8.89
N LEU A 94 -4.14 11.25 -8.55
CA LEU A 94 -4.69 12.46 -9.17
C LEU A 94 -4.37 12.58 -10.67
N GLU A 95 -3.19 12.09 -11.09
CA GLU A 95 -2.75 12.15 -12.49
C GLU A 95 -3.72 11.42 -13.42
N THR A 96 -4.16 10.24 -13.03
CA THR A 96 -5.08 9.45 -13.84
C THR A 96 -6.54 9.84 -13.61
N LEU A 97 -6.87 10.37 -12.44
CA LEU A 97 -8.18 10.96 -12.18
C LEU A 97 -8.47 12.12 -13.14
N ALA A 98 -7.45 12.93 -13.47
CA ALA A 98 -7.57 14.00 -14.45
C ALA A 98 -7.88 13.51 -15.88
N LEU A 99 -7.62 12.23 -16.18
CA LEU A 99 -7.93 11.59 -17.46
C LEU A 99 -9.28 10.86 -17.45
N ALA A 100 -9.73 10.41 -16.27
CA ALA A 100 -10.83 9.47 -16.14
C ALA A 100 -12.17 10.00 -16.70
N GLY A 101 -12.54 11.23 -16.40
CA GLY A 101 -13.76 11.83 -16.92
C GLY A 101 -13.74 11.98 -18.44
N HIS A 102 -12.56 12.28 -19.03
CA HIS A 102 -12.41 12.31 -20.48
C HIS A 102 -12.46 10.91 -21.07
N ALA A 103 -11.82 9.92 -20.42
CA ALA A 103 -11.90 8.52 -20.85
C ALA A 103 -13.36 8.04 -20.89
N ALA A 104 -14.14 8.32 -19.84
CA ALA A 104 -15.57 7.97 -19.78
C ALA A 104 -16.35 8.57 -20.96
N SER A 105 -16.14 9.86 -21.26
CA SER A 105 -16.84 10.54 -22.36
C SER A 105 -16.56 9.97 -23.76
N LEU A 106 -15.40 9.32 -23.96
CA LEU A 106 -15.04 8.74 -25.25
C LEU A 106 -15.87 7.49 -25.61
N PHE A 107 -16.44 6.80 -24.64
CA PHE A 107 -17.23 5.59 -24.86
C PHE A 107 -18.74 5.88 -25.05
N GLY A 108 -19.17 7.13 -24.96
CA GLY A 108 -20.55 7.54 -25.20
C GLY A 108 -21.57 6.94 -24.21
N ARG A 109 -21.11 6.56 -23.02
CA ARG A 109 -21.94 6.02 -21.93
C ARG A 109 -21.70 6.81 -20.64
N ASP A 110 -22.63 6.74 -19.73
CA ASP A 110 -22.45 7.21 -18.36
C ASP A 110 -21.71 6.15 -17.55
N ILE A 111 -20.37 6.20 -17.64
CA ILE A 111 -19.49 5.22 -16.99
C ILE A 111 -19.06 5.77 -15.64
N PRO A 112 -19.37 5.06 -14.52
CA PRO A 112 -18.92 5.47 -13.20
C PRO A 112 -17.38 5.49 -13.09
N VAL A 113 -16.88 6.55 -12.46
CA VAL A 113 -15.45 6.71 -12.18
C VAL A 113 -15.21 6.44 -10.70
N VAL A 114 -14.23 5.60 -10.41
CA VAL A 114 -13.73 5.31 -9.06
C VAL A 114 -12.38 5.99 -8.89
N TYR A 115 -12.27 6.84 -7.89
CA TYR A 115 -10.99 7.44 -7.50
C TYR A 115 -10.28 6.53 -6.51
N GLU A 116 -9.14 5.96 -6.87
CA GLU A 116 -8.30 5.17 -5.98
C GLU A 116 -7.08 5.99 -5.54
N CYS A 117 -7.00 6.30 -4.24
CA CYS A 117 -5.92 7.07 -3.63
C CYS A 117 -5.38 6.33 -2.41
N LEU A 118 -4.31 5.57 -2.58
CA LEU A 118 -3.70 4.76 -1.51
C LEU A 118 -2.50 5.45 -0.84
N ASP A 119 -2.13 6.64 -1.34
CA ASP A 119 -1.12 7.52 -0.76
C ASP A 119 -1.45 8.97 -1.11
N ILE A 120 -1.33 9.87 -0.15
CA ILE A 120 -1.67 11.28 -0.31
C ILE A 120 -0.41 12.05 -0.62
N HIS A 121 -0.30 12.55 -1.85
CA HIS A 121 0.87 13.29 -2.28
C HIS A 121 1.08 14.56 -1.42
N ARG A 122 2.32 14.81 -0.99
CA ARG A 122 2.71 15.94 -0.12
C ARG A 122 2.17 17.30 -0.54
N LEU A 123 2.03 17.57 -1.85
CA LEU A 123 1.45 18.83 -2.35
C LEU A 123 -0.04 18.99 -1.98
N LEU A 124 -0.78 17.91 -1.77
CA LEU A 124 -2.15 17.99 -1.29
C LEU A 124 -2.24 18.36 0.19
N LEU A 125 -1.17 18.10 0.94
CA LEU A 125 -1.04 18.39 2.37
C LEU A 125 -0.48 19.79 2.65
N ASP A 126 0.14 20.43 1.64
CA ASP A 126 0.66 21.79 1.75
C ASP A 126 -0.46 22.80 2.03
N ASP A 127 -0.29 23.66 3.05
CA ASP A 127 -1.24 24.69 3.44
C ASP A 127 -1.09 25.99 2.62
N GLY A 128 -0.04 26.10 1.82
CA GLY A 128 0.23 27.21 0.94
C GLY A 128 -0.71 27.29 -0.28
N ALA A 129 -0.46 28.27 -1.14
CA ALA A 129 -1.25 28.49 -2.35
C ALA A 129 -1.19 27.29 -3.33
N LYS A 130 -0.03 26.63 -3.40
CA LYS A 130 0.16 25.43 -4.24
C LYS A 130 -0.72 24.27 -3.77
N GLY A 131 -0.76 24.02 -2.48
CA GLY A 131 -1.61 22.96 -1.91
C GLY A 131 -3.09 23.26 -2.09
N ARG A 132 -3.50 24.52 -1.87
CA ARG A 132 -4.90 24.92 -2.14
C ARG A 132 -5.28 24.70 -3.61
N LEU A 133 -4.42 25.09 -4.54
CA LEU A 133 -4.63 24.83 -5.97
C LEU A 133 -4.73 23.34 -6.27
N MET A 134 -3.83 22.53 -5.72
CA MET A 134 -3.85 21.07 -5.95
C MET A 134 -5.12 20.42 -5.39
N ARG A 135 -5.60 20.84 -4.22
CA ARG A 135 -6.89 20.38 -3.68
C ARG A 135 -8.08 20.84 -4.53
N GLN A 136 -8.04 22.05 -5.10
CA GLN A 136 -9.07 22.48 -6.05
C GLN A 136 -9.08 21.62 -7.32
N VAL A 137 -7.90 21.30 -7.87
CA VAL A 137 -7.76 20.39 -9.02
C VAL A 137 -8.29 19.00 -8.66
N GLN A 138 -7.93 18.48 -7.49
CA GLN A 138 -8.46 17.19 -7.00
C GLN A 138 -9.98 17.22 -6.87
N ARG A 139 -10.54 18.29 -6.29
CA ARG A 139 -11.99 18.47 -6.16
C ARG A 139 -12.67 18.53 -7.53
N TYR A 140 -12.14 19.29 -8.46
CA TYR A 140 -12.70 19.44 -9.80
C TYR A 140 -12.82 18.11 -10.55
N PHE A 141 -11.76 17.31 -10.55
CA PHE A 141 -11.78 15.99 -11.21
C PHE A 141 -12.51 14.94 -10.37
N GLY A 142 -12.36 14.99 -9.06
CA GLY A 142 -12.93 14.01 -8.12
C GLY A 142 -14.43 14.17 -7.91
N SER A 143 -15.01 15.37 -8.13
CA SER A 143 -16.46 15.59 -8.00
C SER A 143 -17.32 14.75 -8.94
N ARG A 144 -16.72 14.17 -9.97
CA ARG A 144 -17.37 13.26 -10.93
C ARG A 144 -17.16 11.78 -10.58
N ALA A 145 -16.42 11.50 -9.54
CA ALA A 145 -16.24 10.13 -9.09
C ALA A 145 -17.48 9.66 -8.30
N SER A 146 -17.78 8.37 -8.43
CA SER A 146 -18.90 7.72 -7.73
C SER A 146 -18.44 7.03 -6.44
N LEU A 147 -17.15 6.81 -6.27
CA LEU A 147 -16.56 6.10 -5.13
C LEU A 147 -15.11 6.54 -4.95
N LEU A 148 -14.69 6.68 -3.69
CA LEU A 148 -13.30 6.82 -3.29
C LEU A 148 -12.81 5.50 -2.68
N ILE A 149 -11.69 4.97 -3.16
CA ILE A 149 -10.97 3.84 -2.54
C ILE A 149 -9.71 4.39 -1.88
N THR A 150 -9.51 4.08 -0.61
CA THR A 150 -8.29 4.44 0.13
C THR A 150 -7.83 3.29 1.04
N SER A 151 -6.58 3.37 1.57
CA SER A 151 -5.93 2.25 2.27
C SER A 151 -5.80 2.41 3.78
N SER A 152 -6.15 3.57 4.33
CA SER A 152 -5.99 3.82 5.76
C SER A 152 -7.16 4.66 6.32
N PRO A 153 -7.70 4.30 7.50
CA PRO A 153 -8.68 5.12 8.21
C PRO A 153 -8.15 6.53 8.48
N ALA A 154 -6.88 6.67 8.83
CA ALA A 154 -6.28 7.97 9.09
C ALA A 154 -6.24 8.88 7.86
N PHE A 155 -6.16 8.34 6.64
CA PHE A 155 -6.32 9.14 5.42
C PHE A 155 -7.72 9.74 5.32
N VAL A 156 -8.75 8.97 5.69
CA VAL A 156 -10.14 9.43 5.71
C VAL A 156 -10.30 10.56 6.71
N GLU A 157 -9.88 10.33 7.96
CA GLU A 157 -10.12 11.26 9.06
C GLU A 157 -9.26 12.54 8.97
N ASN A 158 -8.02 12.43 8.51
CA ASN A 158 -7.09 13.56 8.53
C ASN A 158 -7.05 14.34 7.20
N PHE A 159 -7.49 13.74 6.09
CA PHE A 159 -7.42 14.41 4.79
C PHE A 159 -8.75 14.41 4.03
N PHE A 160 -9.34 13.22 3.74
CA PHE A 160 -10.48 13.18 2.83
C PHE A 160 -11.69 13.91 3.40
N LYS A 161 -12.05 13.70 4.65
CA LYS A 161 -13.15 14.40 5.32
C LYS A 161 -12.86 15.90 5.52
N PRO A 162 -11.75 16.32 6.17
CA PRO A 162 -11.58 17.72 6.54
C PRO A 162 -11.00 18.61 5.42
N ARG A 163 -10.24 18.06 4.44
CA ARG A 163 -9.40 18.88 3.57
C ARG A 163 -9.64 18.68 2.07
N SER A 164 -10.09 17.51 1.62
CA SER A 164 -10.22 17.23 0.19
C SER A 164 -11.38 17.98 -0.47
N GLY A 165 -12.45 18.22 0.29
CA GLY A 165 -13.72 18.76 -0.21
C GLY A 165 -14.44 17.83 -1.18
N LEU A 166 -14.14 16.54 -1.13
CA LEU A 166 -14.83 15.48 -1.85
C LEU A 166 -15.91 14.89 -0.94
N ASP A 167 -17.14 14.88 -1.42
CA ASP A 167 -18.26 14.20 -0.76
C ASP A 167 -18.59 12.94 -1.57
N LEU A 168 -17.89 11.86 -1.26
CA LEU A 168 -17.96 10.58 -1.95
C LEU A 168 -18.14 9.44 -0.96
N PRO A 169 -18.91 8.40 -1.31
CA PRO A 169 -18.81 7.12 -0.59
C PRO A 169 -17.37 6.64 -0.55
N ILE A 170 -16.91 6.15 0.61
CA ILE A 170 -15.54 5.71 0.82
C ILE A 170 -15.53 4.19 1.00
N LEU A 171 -14.65 3.53 0.28
CA LEU A 171 -14.32 2.12 0.46
C LEU A 171 -12.88 2.00 0.98
N LEU A 172 -12.74 1.50 2.19
CA LEU A 172 -11.44 1.22 2.78
C LEU A 172 -10.93 -0.14 2.26
N LEU A 173 -9.83 -0.13 1.54
CA LEU A 173 -9.14 -1.32 1.06
C LEU A 173 -7.69 -1.28 1.54
N GLU A 174 -7.46 -1.85 2.71
CA GLU A 174 -6.15 -1.92 3.34
C GLU A 174 -5.14 -2.73 2.53
N ASN A 175 -3.86 -2.57 2.86
CA ASN A 175 -2.75 -3.20 2.13
C ASN A 175 -2.52 -4.68 2.51
N LYS A 176 -3.59 -5.43 2.76
CA LYS A 176 -3.56 -6.85 3.11
C LYS A 176 -2.87 -7.69 2.03
N VAL A 177 -2.36 -8.84 2.43
CA VAL A 177 -1.73 -9.80 1.52
C VAL A 177 -2.80 -10.45 0.63
N LEU A 178 -2.61 -10.42 -0.68
CA LEU A 178 -3.51 -11.11 -1.61
C LEU A 178 -3.29 -12.62 -1.54
N ALA A 179 -4.24 -13.34 -0.97
CA ALA A 179 -4.18 -14.77 -0.70
C ALA A 179 -5.11 -15.55 -1.64
N LEU A 180 -4.66 -15.79 -2.87
CA LEU A 180 -5.40 -16.57 -3.87
C LEU A 180 -5.03 -18.05 -3.84
N LYS A 181 -3.90 -18.41 -3.23
CA LYS A 181 -3.41 -19.79 -3.13
C LYS A 181 -3.73 -20.38 -1.75
N PRO A 182 -4.15 -21.64 -1.65
CA PRO A 182 -4.48 -22.30 -0.38
C PRO A 182 -3.33 -22.25 0.64
N GLU A 183 -2.08 -22.35 0.18
CA GLU A 183 -0.89 -22.33 1.04
C GLU A 183 -0.74 -20.99 1.77
N VAL A 184 -1.10 -19.89 1.11
CA VAL A 184 -1.12 -18.56 1.73
C VAL A 184 -2.28 -18.44 2.70
N VAL A 185 -3.42 -19.07 2.42
CA VAL A 185 -4.60 -19.04 3.28
C VAL A 185 -4.39 -19.86 4.56
N SER A 186 -3.65 -20.95 4.55
CA SER A 186 -3.55 -21.91 5.66
C SER A 186 -2.32 -21.75 6.57
N ALA A 187 -1.35 -20.91 6.19
CA ALA A 187 -0.13 -20.73 7.00
C ALA A 187 -0.45 -20.09 8.36
N ALA A 188 -0.28 -20.79 9.44
CA ALA A 188 -0.37 -20.22 10.79
C ALA A 188 0.98 -19.61 11.20
N PRO A 189 0.99 -18.44 11.88
CA PRO A 189 2.21 -17.96 12.50
C PRO A 189 2.65 -18.93 13.59
N ALA A 190 3.91 -19.37 13.55
CA ALA A 190 4.50 -20.19 14.60
C ALA A 190 5.52 -19.36 15.38
N PRO A 191 5.52 -19.44 16.72
CA PRO A 191 6.53 -18.77 17.53
C PRO A 191 7.92 -19.26 17.16
N ARG A 192 8.87 -18.32 17.06
CA ARG A 192 10.25 -18.61 16.69
C ARG A 192 11.20 -17.91 17.62
N LEU A 193 11.47 -18.55 18.75
CA LEU A 193 12.52 -18.10 19.62
C LEU A 193 13.88 -18.23 18.90
N PRO A 194 14.79 -17.26 19.07
CA PRO A 194 16.17 -17.48 18.71
C PRO A 194 16.72 -18.67 19.48
N LYS A 195 17.60 -19.45 18.88
CA LYS A 195 18.31 -20.51 19.59
C LYS A 195 19.21 -19.90 20.69
N PRO A 196 19.53 -20.62 21.75
CA PRO A 196 20.44 -20.12 22.78
C PRO A 196 21.73 -19.56 22.16
N GLY A 197 22.07 -18.32 22.50
CA GLY A 197 23.24 -17.62 21.96
C GLY A 197 23.03 -16.99 20.57
N GLN A 198 21.86 -17.09 19.99
CA GLN A 198 21.53 -16.42 18.72
C GLN A 198 20.83 -15.07 18.99
N PRO A 199 21.05 -14.06 18.14
CA PRO A 199 20.42 -12.74 18.27
C PRO A 199 18.91 -12.77 17.99
N TRP A 200 18.20 -11.77 18.51
CA TRP A 200 16.90 -11.38 17.99
C TRP A 200 17.07 -10.78 16.59
N ARG A 201 16.19 -11.09 15.66
CA ARG A 201 16.27 -10.58 14.30
C ARG A 201 15.09 -9.66 13.98
N ILE A 202 15.39 -8.48 13.43
CA ILE A 202 14.42 -7.48 13.00
C ILE A 202 14.48 -7.35 11.49
N GLY A 203 13.37 -7.60 10.80
CA GLY A 203 13.26 -7.43 9.37
C GLY A 203 12.74 -6.05 8.98
N TRP A 204 13.42 -5.35 8.07
CA TRP A 204 12.87 -4.21 7.34
C TRP A 204 12.79 -4.56 5.87
N PHE A 205 11.55 -4.88 5.41
CA PHE A 205 11.30 -5.42 4.08
C PHE A 205 10.43 -4.48 3.24
N GLY A 206 10.67 -4.44 1.92
CA GLY A 206 9.92 -3.64 0.95
C GLY A 206 10.73 -2.57 0.25
N ALA A 207 10.14 -1.39 0.08
CA ALA A 207 10.87 -0.23 -0.45
C ALA A 207 11.75 0.36 0.66
N LEU A 208 13.05 0.24 0.51
CA LEU A 208 14.04 0.83 1.41
C LEU A 208 14.28 2.27 0.95
N ARG A 209 13.55 3.23 1.52
CA ARG A 209 13.57 4.64 1.11
C ARG A 209 13.65 5.64 2.25
N CYS A 210 13.75 5.16 3.47
CA CYS A 210 13.74 5.99 4.66
C CYS A 210 15.13 6.03 5.30
N ARG A 211 15.90 7.11 5.05
CA ARG A 211 17.22 7.33 5.65
C ARG A 211 17.18 7.24 7.18
N LYS A 212 16.22 7.92 7.80
CA LYS A 212 16.07 7.93 9.27
C LYS A 212 15.88 6.52 9.85
N SER A 213 15.09 5.67 9.18
CA SER A 213 14.94 4.26 9.62
C SER A 213 16.26 3.49 9.50
N LEU A 214 17.02 3.71 8.42
CA LEU A 214 18.34 3.07 8.24
C LEU A 214 19.30 3.52 9.34
N ASP A 215 19.39 4.82 9.59
CA ASP A 215 20.29 5.39 10.61
C ASP A 215 19.97 4.83 11.99
N ILE A 216 18.71 4.84 12.40
CA ILE A 216 18.26 4.30 13.69
C ILE A 216 18.59 2.81 13.82
N LEU A 217 18.31 2.01 12.79
CA LEU A 217 18.51 0.56 12.85
C LEU A 217 19.99 0.16 12.84
N VAL A 218 20.82 0.88 12.11
CA VAL A 218 22.28 0.68 12.09
C VAL A 218 22.89 1.01 13.46
N ASP A 219 22.63 2.21 13.98
CA ASP A 219 23.14 2.65 15.29
C ASP A 219 22.65 1.73 16.42
N PHE A 220 21.41 1.28 16.34
CA PHE A 220 20.85 0.34 17.31
C PHE A 220 21.52 -1.03 17.24
N ALA A 221 21.72 -1.59 16.04
CA ALA A 221 22.36 -2.91 15.88
C ALA A 221 23.80 -2.91 16.43
N GLU A 222 24.56 -1.84 16.18
CA GLU A 222 25.91 -1.64 16.73
C GLU A 222 25.89 -1.62 18.27
N ARG A 223 24.98 -0.86 18.88
CA ARG A 223 24.84 -0.76 20.36
C ARG A 223 24.46 -2.09 21.02
N MET A 224 23.70 -2.93 20.32
CA MET A 224 23.26 -4.23 20.84
C MET A 224 24.35 -5.30 20.79
N ASP A 225 25.48 -5.03 20.12
CA ASP A 225 26.71 -5.85 20.12
C ASP A 225 26.44 -7.36 19.96
N GLY A 226 25.75 -7.71 18.88
CA GLY A 226 25.42 -9.09 18.54
C GLY A 226 24.21 -9.70 19.27
N LYS A 227 23.51 -8.97 20.15
CA LYS A 227 22.24 -9.43 20.73
C LYS A 227 21.06 -9.28 19.78
N VAL A 228 21.19 -8.39 18.80
CA VAL A 228 20.18 -8.12 17.77
C VAL A 228 20.86 -8.06 16.41
N GLU A 229 20.20 -8.61 15.41
CA GLU A 229 20.54 -8.46 13.98
C GLU A 229 19.43 -7.75 13.25
N VAL A 230 19.77 -6.89 12.30
CA VAL A 230 18.85 -6.22 11.39
C VAL A 230 18.98 -6.81 10.00
N VAL A 231 17.87 -7.30 9.46
CA VAL A 231 17.80 -7.91 8.14
C VAL A 231 17.06 -6.98 7.18
N LEU A 232 17.75 -6.52 6.16
CA LEU A 232 17.19 -5.65 5.12
C LEU A 232 16.91 -6.46 3.85
N ARG A 233 15.69 -6.37 3.31
CA ARG A 233 15.34 -6.95 2.01
C ARG A 233 14.45 -6.00 1.23
N GLY A 234 14.76 -5.83 -0.04
CA GLY A 234 13.97 -4.97 -0.91
C GLY A 234 14.83 -4.20 -1.89
N ARG A 235 14.26 -3.12 -2.41
CA ARG A 235 14.92 -2.25 -3.38
C ARG A 235 15.25 -0.91 -2.71
N PRO A 236 16.53 -0.56 -2.55
CA PRO A 236 16.93 0.75 -2.09
C PRO A 236 16.52 1.82 -3.10
N ALA A 237 15.91 2.89 -2.61
CA ALA A 237 15.73 4.12 -3.38
C ALA A 237 17.01 4.95 -3.25
N TYR A 238 18.01 4.67 -4.07
CA TYR A 238 19.35 5.26 -3.99
C TYR A 238 19.36 6.80 -4.00
N SER A 239 18.32 7.42 -4.58
CA SER A 239 18.16 8.88 -4.52
C SER A 239 17.88 9.44 -3.12
N GLU A 240 17.46 8.60 -2.20
CA GLU A 240 17.11 8.98 -0.82
C GLU A 240 18.25 8.77 0.17
N PHE A 241 19.36 8.17 -0.28
CA PHE A 241 20.53 7.88 0.52
C PHE A 241 21.78 8.53 -0.09
N ASP A 242 22.72 8.94 0.73
CA ASP A 242 24.02 9.43 0.25
C ASP A 242 24.88 8.25 -0.25
N ASP A 243 24.97 7.19 0.54
CA ASP A 243 25.61 5.93 0.20
C ASP A 243 24.99 4.78 1.00
N PHE A 244 23.96 4.15 0.45
CA PHE A 244 23.26 3.03 1.09
C PHE A 244 24.19 1.82 1.24
N ASP A 245 24.91 1.46 0.17
CA ASP A 245 25.69 0.22 0.13
C ASP A 245 26.90 0.28 1.07
N ALA A 246 27.63 1.41 1.11
CA ALA A 246 28.73 1.58 2.04
C ALA A 246 28.24 1.60 3.50
N LYS A 247 27.11 2.26 3.78
CA LYS A 247 26.55 2.30 5.12
C LYS A 247 26.17 0.92 5.63
N VAL A 248 25.52 0.12 4.80
CA VAL A 248 25.06 -1.22 5.20
C VAL A 248 26.24 -2.21 5.27
N SER A 249 27.17 -2.17 4.30
CA SER A 249 28.34 -3.08 4.32
C SER A 249 29.32 -2.77 5.45
N GLY A 250 29.37 -1.54 5.93
CA GLY A 250 30.20 -1.13 7.07
C GLY A 250 29.54 -1.32 8.44
N ALA A 251 28.25 -1.63 8.50
CA ALA A 251 27.49 -1.74 9.75
C ALA A 251 27.58 -3.16 10.32
N PRO A 252 28.06 -3.34 11.57
CA PRO A 252 28.02 -4.65 12.22
C PRO A 252 26.56 -5.04 12.50
N HIS A 253 26.28 -6.34 12.44
CA HIS A 253 24.96 -6.92 12.74
C HIS A 253 23.81 -6.41 11.86
N VAL A 254 24.12 -5.91 10.65
CA VAL A 254 23.15 -5.51 9.63
C VAL A 254 23.43 -6.30 8.35
N GLU A 255 22.42 -7.02 7.88
CA GLU A 255 22.50 -7.83 6.67
C GLU A 255 21.59 -7.29 5.57
N PHE A 256 22.09 -7.11 4.35
CA PHE A 256 21.29 -6.77 3.18
C PHE A 256 21.29 -7.92 2.17
N HIS A 257 20.12 -8.46 1.90
CA HIS A 257 19.93 -9.61 1.00
C HIS A 257 19.30 -9.24 -0.35
N GLY A 258 19.21 -7.95 -0.67
CA GLY A 258 18.67 -7.48 -1.96
C GLY A 258 17.18 -7.66 -2.12
N ALA A 259 16.72 -7.58 -3.37
CA ALA A 259 15.32 -7.69 -3.72
C ALA A 259 14.75 -9.10 -3.52
N TYR A 260 13.44 -9.19 -3.32
CA TYR A 260 12.70 -10.44 -3.19
C TYR A 260 11.45 -10.44 -4.09
N ARG A 261 10.87 -11.61 -4.33
CA ARG A 261 9.64 -11.78 -5.09
C ARG A 261 8.45 -11.76 -4.13
N ASN A 262 7.44 -10.96 -4.47
CA ASN A 262 6.19 -10.89 -3.73
C ASN A 262 5.05 -11.44 -4.62
N PRO A 263 4.32 -12.47 -4.19
CA PRO A 263 4.26 -13.03 -2.82
C PRO A 263 5.20 -14.22 -2.53
N GLU A 264 5.96 -14.72 -3.50
CA GLU A 264 6.62 -16.04 -3.47
C GLU A 264 7.60 -16.20 -2.31
N ASP A 265 8.37 -15.16 -1.99
CA ASP A 265 9.43 -15.22 -0.98
C ASP A 265 8.94 -14.76 0.42
N LEU A 266 7.73 -14.18 0.54
CA LEU A 266 7.25 -13.58 1.79
C LEU A 266 7.29 -14.56 2.97
N ALA A 267 6.78 -15.77 2.78
CA ALA A 267 6.77 -16.77 3.84
C ALA A 267 8.17 -17.10 4.36
N ALA A 268 9.16 -17.16 3.48
CA ALA A 268 10.54 -17.47 3.84
C ALA A 268 11.20 -16.30 4.58
N ILE A 269 11.11 -15.08 4.04
CA ILE A 269 11.81 -13.92 4.61
C ILE A 269 11.25 -13.48 5.97
N TYR A 270 9.91 -13.52 6.14
CA TYR A 270 9.30 -13.20 7.43
C TYR A 270 9.48 -14.33 8.45
N ARG A 271 9.70 -15.54 7.99
CA ARG A 271 10.09 -16.66 8.87
C ARG A 271 11.51 -16.58 9.40
N ASP A 272 12.35 -15.80 8.83
CA ASP A 272 13.75 -15.62 9.22
C ASP A 272 13.93 -14.55 10.33
N VAL A 273 12.89 -13.86 10.71
CA VAL A 273 12.94 -12.76 11.68
C VAL A 273 11.85 -12.90 12.75
N GLN A 274 12.12 -12.45 13.97
CA GLN A 274 11.15 -12.40 15.05
C GLN A 274 10.30 -11.15 15.00
N PHE A 275 10.88 -10.04 14.57
CA PHE A 275 10.23 -8.74 14.56
C PHE A 275 10.23 -8.13 13.16
N SER A 276 9.21 -7.31 12.87
CA SER A 276 9.17 -6.50 11.67
C SER A 276 9.20 -5.01 12.01
N TRP A 277 10.09 -4.26 11.35
CA TRP A 277 10.14 -2.81 11.46
C TRP A 277 8.97 -2.19 10.70
N SER A 278 7.91 -1.81 11.43
CA SER A 278 6.68 -1.30 10.83
C SER A 278 6.56 0.23 10.84
N ILE A 279 7.64 0.93 11.18
CA ILE A 279 7.72 2.39 11.25
C ILE A 279 8.17 2.96 9.91
N ASP A 280 7.59 4.08 9.50
CA ASP A 280 7.93 4.82 8.27
C ASP A 280 8.06 6.31 8.56
N PHE A 281 9.17 6.94 8.13
CA PHE A 281 9.42 8.37 8.25
C PHE A 281 9.63 9.06 6.90
N PHE A 282 9.36 8.38 5.78
CA PHE A 282 9.66 8.92 4.45
C PHE A 282 8.97 10.27 4.19
N GLU A 283 7.74 10.43 4.67
CA GLU A 283 6.98 11.70 4.63
C GLU A 283 6.71 12.17 6.07
N GLU A 284 7.76 12.18 6.91
CA GLU A 284 7.65 12.59 8.34
C GLU A 284 7.12 14.02 8.46
N GLY A 285 6.17 14.22 9.37
CA GLY A 285 5.44 15.48 9.52
C GLY A 285 4.30 15.68 8.52
N LEU A 286 4.11 14.76 7.57
CA LEU A 286 3.02 14.78 6.61
C LEU A 286 2.10 13.55 6.82
N ASN A 287 2.17 12.58 5.92
CA ASN A 287 1.25 11.43 5.92
C ASN A 287 1.87 10.10 6.39
N SER A 288 3.16 10.04 6.69
CA SER A 288 3.79 8.79 7.13
C SER A 288 3.20 8.24 8.43
N SER A 289 2.72 9.11 9.33
CA SER A 289 2.01 8.70 10.55
C SER A 289 0.60 8.12 10.29
N TRP A 290 0.07 8.27 9.09
CA TRP A 290 -1.27 7.80 8.70
C TRP A 290 -1.27 6.48 7.94
N LEU A 291 -0.09 5.95 7.63
CA LEU A 291 0.07 4.74 6.83
C LEU A 291 -0.26 3.47 7.61
N LEU A 292 -0.78 2.48 6.88
CA LEU A 292 -0.76 1.06 7.23
C LEU A 292 0.10 0.35 6.18
N PRO A 293 1.40 0.14 6.45
CA PRO A 293 2.34 -0.36 5.45
C PRO A 293 2.13 -1.84 5.16
N ASN A 294 2.48 -2.29 3.94
CA ASN A 294 2.39 -3.70 3.55
C ASN A 294 3.06 -4.64 4.56
N ARG A 295 4.23 -4.26 5.07
CA ARG A 295 5.02 -5.06 6.01
C ARG A 295 4.34 -5.33 7.36
N LEU A 296 3.35 -4.50 7.75
CA LEU A 296 2.49 -4.78 8.90
C LEU A 296 1.65 -6.04 8.65
N TYR A 297 0.98 -6.09 7.51
CA TYR A 297 0.10 -7.21 7.12
C TYR A 297 0.90 -8.46 6.75
N GLU A 298 1.99 -8.28 6.01
CA GLU A 298 2.89 -9.38 5.63
C GLU A 298 3.55 -9.98 6.87
N GLY A 299 4.12 -9.15 7.76
CA GLY A 299 4.72 -9.59 9.01
C GLY A 299 3.72 -10.32 9.91
N GLY A 300 2.55 -9.71 10.13
CA GLY A 300 1.48 -10.29 10.95
C GLY A 300 1.00 -11.64 10.41
N LEU A 301 0.84 -11.76 9.09
CA LEU A 301 0.45 -13.02 8.45
C LEU A 301 1.44 -14.16 8.71
N TYR A 302 2.73 -13.87 8.70
CA TYR A 302 3.79 -14.88 8.83
C TYR A 302 4.43 -14.95 10.21
N GLY A 303 3.91 -14.22 11.19
CA GLY A 303 4.29 -14.32 12.60
C GLY A 303 5.48 -13.47 13.03
N ALA A 304 5.88 -12.47 12.22
CA ALA A 304 6.85 -11.47 12.64
C ALA A 304 6.14 -10.36 13.43
N VAL A 305 6.52 -10.18 14.69
CA VAL A 305 5.91 -9.21 15.62
C VAL A 305 6.22 -7.78 15.18
N PRO A 306 5.22 -6.92 14.91
CA PRO A 306 5.46 -5.57 14.43
C PRO A 306 5.97 -4.66 15.55
N ILE A 307 7.07 -3.94 15.28
CA ILE A 307 7.52 -2.81 16.11
C ILE A 307 6.87 -1.55 15.55
N ALA A 308 6.12 -0.81 16.39
CA ALA A 308 5.38 0.35 15.94
C ALA A 308 5.66 1.60 16.80
N LEU A 309 5.41 2.77 16.22
CA LEU A 309 5.57 4.07 16.86
C LEU A 309 4.23 4.55 17.41
N SER A 310 4.19 4.96 18.66
CA SER A 310 3.02 5.55 19.30
C SER A 310 2.56 6.81 18.53
N GLY A 311 1.26 7.07 18.54
CA GLY A 311 0.68 8.22 17.86
C GLY A 311 0.56 8.08 16.33
N THR A 312 0.90 6.92 15.76
CA THR A 312 0.71 6.62 14.34
C THR A 312 -0.48 5.69 14.11
N GLU A 313 -1.01 5.61 12.89
CA GLU A 313 -2.07 4.66 12.55
C GLU A 313 -1.62 3.21 12.69
N THR A 314 -0.37 2.93 12.28
CA THR A 314 0.26 1.62 12.52
C THR A 314 0.36 1.32 14.01
N GLY A 315 0.74 2.32 14.82
CA GLY A 315 0.77 2.18 16.29
C GLY A 315 -0.60 1.85 16.85
N ARG A 316 -1.63 2.58 16.46
CA ARG A 316 -3.02 2.33 16.89
C ARG A 316 -3.51 0.93 16.52
N PHE A 317 -3.16 0.46 15.30
CA PHE A 317 -3.48 -0.89 14.84
C PHE A 317 -2.83 -1.96 15.73
N VAL A 318 -1.55 -1.77 16.07
CA VAL A 318 -0.75 -2.70 16.89
C VAL A 318 -1.21 -2.69 18.34
N GLU A 319 -1.43 -1.51 18.93
CA GLU A 319 -1.84 -1.30 20.32
C GLU A 319 -3.23 -1.88 20.59
N ASN A 320 -4.21 -1.57 19.75
CA ASN A 320 -5.59 -2.08 19.90
C ASN A 320 -5.68 -3.63 19.89
N ARG A 321 -4.68 -4.29 19.28
CA ARG A 321 -4.62 -5.76 19.19
C ARG A 321 -3.57 -6.37 20.10
N GLN A 322 -2.78 -5.55 20.77
CA GLN A 322 -1.67 -5.96 21.66
C GLN A 322 -0.65 -6.90 20.99
N ILE A 323 -0.41 -6.72 19.68
CA ILE A 323 0.36 -7.65 18.83
C ILE A 323 1.82 -7.28 18.65
N GLY A 324 2.30 -6.24 19.31
CA GLY A 324 3.67 -5.80 19.15
C GLY A 324 4.08 -4.73 20.14
N PRO A 325 5.40 -4.53 20.34
CA PRO A 325 5.90 -3.48 21.18
C PRO A 325 5.69 -2.10 20.56
N MET A 326 5.36 -1.15 21.41
CA MET A 326 5.23 0.26 21.09
C MET A 326 6.46 1.02 21.57
N ILE A 327 6.97 1.96 20.76
CA ILE A 327 7.97 2.92 21.18
C ILE A 327 7.40 4.33 21.04
N GLU A 328 7.64 5.19 22.03
CA GLU A 328 7.16 6.59 22.01
C GLU A 328 8.01 7.46 21.07
N LYS A 329 9.31 7.18 21.04
CA LYS A 329 10.28 7.85 20.19
C LYS A 329 11.12 6.81 19.48
N ALA A 330 11.21 6.89 18.16
CA ALA A 330 12.07 6.00 17.39
C ALA A 330 13.51 6.51 17.45
N THR A 331 14.23 6.04 18.46
CA THR A 331 15.66 6.29 18.65
C THR A 331 16.38 4.98 18.97
N PRO A 332 17.69 4.89 18.72
CA PRO A 332 18.47 3.70 19.09
C PRO A 332 18.34 3.34 20.57
N GLU A 333 18.31 4.34 21.48
CA GLU A 333 18.19 4.14 22.93
C GLU A 333 16.84 3.54 23.34
N ALA A 334 15.75 3.96 22.68
CA ALA A 334 14.44 3.41 22.95
C ALA A 334 14.34 1.95 22.51
N LEU A 335 14.96 1.60 21.39
CA LEU A 335 15.06 0.20 20.92
C LEU A 335 15.96 -0.63 21.83
N GLU A 336 17.10 -0.08 22.28
CA GLU A 336 17.99 -0.73 23.23
C GLU A 336 17.24 -1.05 24.55
N THR A 337 16.50 -0.09 25.09
CA THR A 337 15.66 -0.30 26.28
C THR A 337 14.61 -1.40 26.05
N LEU A 338 13.95 -1.38 24.89
CA LEU A 338 12.95 -2.38 24.50
C LEU A 338 13.56 -3.79 24.47
N PHE A 339 14.71 -3.95 23.80
CA PHE A 339 15.31 -5.28 23.60
C PHE A 339 16.12 -5.79 24.78
N ASN A 340 16.66 -4.93 25.63
CA ASN A 340 17.21 -5.33 26.92
C ASN A 340 16.12 -5.87 27.88
N GLY A 341 14.87 -5.41 27.73
CA GLY A 341 13.70 -5.93 28.44
C GLY A 341 12.93 -7.02 27.68
N MET A 342 13.40 -7.49 26.52
CA MET A 342 12.74 -8.52 25.75
C MET A 342 13.14 -9.91 26.26
N THR A 343 12.20 -10.59 26.91
CA THR A 343 12.34 -11.96 27.36
C THR A 343 11.62 -12.92 26.41
N GLU A 344 11.97 -14.21 26.48
CA GLU A 344 11.23 -15.27 25.75
C GLU A 344 9.74 -15.25 26.08
N THR A 345 9.39 -15.11 27.35
CA THR A 345 7.98 -15.05 27.79
C THR A 345 7.26 -13.88 27.15
N ARG A 346 7.84 -12.68 27.21
CA ARG A 346 7.25 -11.48 26.59
C ARG A 346 7.07 -11.65 25.08
N TYR A 347 8.04 -12.24 24.39
CA TYR A 347 7.93 -12.50 22.96
C TYR A 347 6.81 -13.52 22.66
N LEU A 348 6.73 -14.62 23.43
CA LEU A 348 5.69 -15.63 23.25
C LEU A 348 4.28 -15.06 23.50
N ASP A 349 4.11 -14.17 24.47
CA ASP A 349 2.85 -13.48 24.72
C ASP A 349 2.44 -12.64 23.50
N LEU A 350 3.38 -11.86 22.91
CA LEU A 350 3.11 -11.07 21.70
C LEU A 350 2.74 -11.97 20.52
N VAL A 351 3.43 -13.08 20.32
CA VAL A 351 3.11 -14.05 19.26
C VAL A 351 1.75 -14.69 19.49
N SER A 352 1.38 -14.97 20.75
CA SER A 352 0.06 -15.51 21.09
C SER A 352 -1.06 -14.53 20.70
N HIS A 353 -0.91 -13.26 21.05
CA HIS A 353 -1.85 -12.22 20.61
C HIS A 353 -1.90 -12.09 19.09
N LEU A 354 -0.73 -12.10 18.43
CA LEU A 354 -0.66 -12.05 16.96
C LEU A 354 -1.38 -13.24 16.30
N ALA A 355 -1.23 -14.44 16.87
CA ALA A 355 -1.89 -15.65 16.37
C ALA A 355 -3.40 -15.65 16.63
N ALA A 356 -3.87 -14.93 17.64
CA ALA A 356 -5.30 -14.77 17.95
C ALA A 356 -6.02 -13.79 17.02
N VAL A 357 -5.29 -12.94 16.28
CA VAL A 357 -5.90 -12.02 15.31
C VAL A 357 -6.50 -12.82 14.16
N GLU A 358 -7.77 -12.55 13.86
CA GLU A 358 -8.45 -13.18 12.74
C GLU A 358 -7.67 -13.01 11.44
N ARG A 359 -7.58 -14.08 10.69
CA ARG A 359 -6.81 -14.12 9.44
C ARG A 359 -7.28 -13.11 8.40
N SER A 360 -8.58 -12.82 8.36
CA SER A 360 -9.20 -11.79 7.53
C SER A 360 -8.60 -10.39 7.73
N GLN A 361 -7.94 -10.15 8.88
CA GLN A 361 -7.22 -8.89 9.14
C GLN A 361 -5.91 -8.80 8.34
N TRP A 362 -5.33 -9.92 7.94
CA TRP A 362 -4.03 -10.00 7.26
C TRP A 362 -4.14 -10.22 5.75
N ILE A 363 -5.20 -10.89 5.30
CA ILE A 363 -5.34 -11.31 3.91
C ILE A 363 -6.56 -10.70 3.21
N THR A 364 -6.44 -10.55 1.89
CA THR A 364 -7.56 -10.38 0.96
C THR A 364 -7.74 -11.69 0.22
N GLY A 365 -8.81 -12.39 0.50
CA GLY A 365 -9.12 -13.69 -0.10
C GLY A 365 -10.05 -13.60 -1.32
N PRO A 366 -10.40 -14.75 -1.95
CA PRO A 366 -11.31 -14.77 -3.10
C PRO A 366 -12.70 -14.18 -2.82
N ALA A 367 -13.20 -14.30 -1.59
CA ALA A 367 -14.48 -13.70 -1.18
C ALA A 367 -14.41 -12.16 -1.22
N ASP A 368 -13.32 -11.57 -0.69
CA ASP A 368 -13.09 -10.13 -0.69
C ASP A 368 -12.93 -9.59 -2.11
N CYS A 369 -12.27 -10.38 -2.99
CA CYS A 369 -12.13 -10.03 -4.41
C CYS A 369 -13.52 -9.94 -5.09
N ARG A 370 -14.39 -10.94 -4.84
CA ARG A 370 -15.78 -10.92 -5.37
C ARG A 370 -16.60 -9.78 -4.78
N ALA A 371 -16.46 -9.50 -3.48
CA ALA A 371 -17.14 -8.40 -2.82
C ALA A 371 -16.76 -7.04 -3.43
N LEU A 372 -15.45 -6.83 -3.73
CA LEU A 372 -15.00 -5.63 -4.43
C LEU A 372 -15.66 -5.51 -5.82
N VAL A 373 -15.62 -6.58 -6.62
CA VAL A 373 -16.22 -6.56 -7.97
C VAL A 373 -17.73 -6.33 -7.89
N SER A 374 -18.44 -6.95 -6.95
CA SER A 374 -19.86 -6.71 -6.71
C SER A 374 -20.15 -5.24 -6.34
N ARG A 375 -19.31 -4.64 -5.48
CA ARG A 375 -19.43 -3.23 -5.11
C ARG A 375 -19.24 -2.29 -6.31
N LEU A 376 -18.30 -2.62 -7.19
CA LEU A 376 -18.07 -1.87 -8.43
C LEU A 376 -19.23 -2.04 -9.43
N THR A 377 -19.77 -3.25 -9.55
CA THR A 377 -20.94 -3.54 -10.40
C THR A 377 -22.17 -2.71 -9.96
N ALA A 378 -22.36 -2.55 -8.66
CA ALA A 378 -23.47 -1.77 -8.12
C ALA A 378 -23.38 -0.25 -8.41
N LEU A 379 -22.24 0.25 -8.90
CA LEU A 379 -22.11 1.64 -9.35
C LEU A 379 -22.70 1.86 -10.76
N HIS A 380 -22.95 0.79 -11.52
CA HIS A 380 -23.44 0.90 -12.89
C HIS A 380 -24.94 1.29 -12.88
N PRO A 381 -25.36 2.33 -13.63
CA PRO A 381 -26.74 2.84 -13.60
C PRO A 381 -27.83 1.82 -13.91
N SER A 382 -27.51 0.78 -14.70
CA SER A 382 -28.47 -0.28 -15.09
C SER A 382 -28.75 -1.33 -13.99
N VAL A 383 -28.01 -1.32 -12.88
CA VAL A 383 -28.12 -2.30 -11.78
C VAL A 383 -28.75 -1.69 -10.52
N SER A 384 -28.81 -0.38 -10.41
CA SER A 384 -29.44 0.32 -9.30
C SER A 384 -30.96 0.34 -9.45
N SER A 385 -31.62 -0.81 -9.16
CA SER A 385 -33.06 -0.82 -8.85
C SER A 385 -33.28 -0.26 -7.44
N PRO A 386 -34.32 0.55 -7.19
CA PRO A 386 -34.50 1.26 -5.91
C PRO A 386 -34.74 0.38 -4.67
N ALA A 387 -34.79 -0.94 -4.79
CA ALA A 387 -35.16 -1.85 -3.71
C ALA A 387 -34.04 -2.23 -2.73
N ASP A 388 -32.75 -1.97 -3.02
CA ASP A 388 -31.62 -2.47 -2.20
C ASP A 388 -30.87 -1.40 -1.38
N VAL A 389 -31.35 -0.17 -1.35
CA VAL A 389 -30.67 0.93 -0.62
C VAL A 389 -30.90 0.89 0.89
N SER A 390 -31.81 0.04 1.39
CA SER A 390 -32.20 0.04 2.82
C SER A 390 -31.47 -0.98 3.72
N ALA A 391 -30.50 -1.77 3.19
CA ALA A 391 -29.92 -2.90 3.95
C ALA A 391 -28.43 -2.79 4.28
N VAL A 392 -27.77 -1.63 4.11
CA VAL A 392 -26.35 -1.47 4.50
C VAL A 392 -26.16 -0.21 5.33
N SER A 393 -26.84 -0.17 6.45
CA SER A 393 -26.46 0.70 7.58
C SER A 393 -26.29 -0.21 8.80
N THR A 394 -25.16 -0.19 9.40
CA THR A 394 -24.71 -0.91 10.61
C THR A 394 -23.71 -2.06 10.36
N VAL A 395 -22.44 -1.69 10.28
CA VAL A 395 -21.42 -2.36 11.09
C VAL A 395 -20.70 -1.24 11.84
N GLN A 396 -21.19 -0.98 13.03
CA GLN A 396 -20.56 -0.19 14.07
C GLN A 396 -19.74 -1.09 14.97
N SER A 397 -18.69 -0.49 15.51
CA SER A 397 -17.78 -0.80 16.62
C SER A 397 -16.76 -1.91 16.40
#